data_094ffa9e5f5aac6dae8c5f4e9df50a9d
#
_entry.id   094ffa9e5f5aac6dae8c5f4e9df50a9d
#
_cell.length_a   1.000
_cell.length_b   1.000
_cell.length_c   1.000
_cell.angle_alpha   90.00
_cell.angle_beta   90.00
_cell.angle_gamma   90.00
#
_symmetry.space_group_name_H-M   'P 1'
#
loop_
_entity.id
_entity.type
_entity.pdbx_description
1 polymer ?
#
loop_
_entity_poly.entity_id
_entity_poly.type
_entity_poly.pdbx_seq_one_letter_code
_entity_poly.pdbx_strand_id
1 'polypeptide(L)'
;MKKLQLRIILIFVLIFSILSVCIGTFSSKLLRDHAFSSQKEQLEENATLISSLLPLKSLESTQVQDLIAPLSELQQPNNQRVTLVSLDGTVIYDSKVTNDNLGNHGNRIEIKKVLEGDKIGTAERKSDSTNETLYYVGVPLNNQDGQLIGVLRLSKPINKMANVDQQIRLSLIMSIVFSLILGILLTSLTTKQIAKPIEEVMEVAEDLSNKLYHNRYHGKGYGEIAELGKVMNHLAESLEGQMYEIQQNEERINGLINHLVIGVMLLDEQRHIQIVNPAMSVMLGQDNSYLIGKSYVEVTKSYGLTHMIEKAYQKGIPQNEEIYFYYPEDRILDVNIVPITGKHKGELNLIVLLYDITEIKKLEKIKTDFVTNASHELRTPVTALKGFSETLLDGAMDDKVILKQFLEIMYAESSRLDLLVNDILELSKLEQKQVPLEQELIEVQEAVRSSFRLVKHKADEKNMNLLLNDADPIYLLGDSGRLKQIITNLLTNAVSYTEADGKVEVFVEQSETEATIKISDNGMGIPEAELDRIFERFYRVDKARSRNSGGTGLGLSIVKYLVENFNGTIQVESKLGLGTTFTIILPLK
;
A
#
# COMPACT_ATOMS: atom_id res chain seq x y z
N MET A 1 -2.38 22.55 -23.45
CA MET A 1 -1.66 23.69 -22.84
C MET A 1 -1.08 24.68 -23.85
N LYS A 2 -0.37 24.31 -24.92
CA LYS A 2 0.04 25.24 -26.00
C LYS A 2 -1.09 26.17 -26.51
N LYS A 3 -2.35 25.70 -26.46
CA LYS A 3 -3.53 26.50 -26.84
C LYS A 3 -3.84 27.65 -25.83
N LEU A 4 -3.59 27.45 -24.52
CA LEU A 4 -3.83 28.49 -23.50
C LEU A 4 -2.78 29.59 -23.59
N GLN A 5 -1.51 29.20 -23.70
CA GLN A 5 -0.39 30.13 -23.89
C GLN A 5 -0.59 30.97 -25.16
N LEU A 6 -0.96 30.32 -26.27
CA LEU A 6 -1.22 31.01 -27.52
C LEU A 6 -2.39 32.01 -27.41
N ARG A 7 -3.47 31.66 -26.70
CA ARG A 7 -4.60 32.56 -26.45
C ARG A 7 -4.20 33.76 -25.60
N ILE A 8 -3.42 33.58 -24.55
CA ILE A 8 -2.93 34.66 -23.72
C ILE A 8 -2.04 35.60 -24.55
N ILE A 9 -1.12 35.07 -25.34
CA ILE A 9 -0.27 35.85 -26.27
C ILE A 9 -1.13 36.67 -27.20
N LEU A 10 -2.10 36.04 -27.88
CA LEU A 10 -2.97 36.72 -28.84
C LEU A 10 -3.80 37.84 -28.18
N ILE A 11 -4.30 37.63 -26.97
CA ILE A 11 -5.07 38.65 -26.24
C ILE A 11 -4.17 39.84 -25.89
N PHE A 12 -2.99 39.62 -25.34
CA PHE A 12 -2.07 40.71 -25.03
C PHE A 12 -1.61 41.48 -26.26
N VAL A 13 -1.21 40.77 -27.33
CA VAL A 13 -0.83 41.40 -28.61
C VAL A 13 -1.98 42.21 -29.18
N LEU A 14 -3.20 41.68 -29.15
CA LEU A 14 -4.39 42.38 -29.62
C LEU A 14 -4.66 43.66 -28.82
N ILE A 15 -4.66 43.56 -27.47
CA ILE A 15 -4.91 44.70 -26.57
C ILE A 15 -3.82 45.78 -26.78
N PHE A 16 -2.57 45.41 -26.77
CA PHE A 16 -1.46 46.37 -26.96
C PHE A 16 -1.46 46.97 -28.37
N SER A 17 -1.83 46.20 -29.40
CA SER A 17 -1.96 46.73 -30.77
C SER A 17 -3.10 47.75 -30.86
N ILE A 18 -4.28 47.46 -30.32
CA ILE A 18 -5.40 48.39 -30.28
C ILE A 18 -5.04 49.67 -29.49
N LEU A 19 -4.44 49.51 -28.32
CA LEU A 19 -4.04 50.64 -27.46
C LEU A 19 -2.99 51.52 -28.19
N SER A 20 -2.03 50.89 -28.87
CA SER A 20 -1.00 51.57 -29.65
C SER A 20 -1.58 52.39 -30.80
N VAL A 21 -2.53 51.80 -31.53
CA VAL A 21 -3.25 52.49 -32.61
C VAL A 21 -4.06 53.65 -32.08
N CYS A 22 -4.77 53.48 -30.96
CA CYS A 22 -5.54 54.52 -30.32
C CYS A 22 -4.65 55.69 -29.84
N ILE A 23 -3.56 55.39 -29.13
CA ILE A 23 -2.62 56.40 -28.64
C ILE A 23 -1.97 57.09 -29.82
N GLY A 24 -1.55 56.35 -30.86
CA GLY A 24 -0.88 56.91 -32.04
C GLY A 24 -1.82 57.83 -32.81
N THR A 25 -3.07 57.43 -33.03
CA THR A 25 -4.08 58.30 -33.74
C THR A 25 -4.45 59.52 -32.93
N PHE A 26 -4.60 59.36 -31.59
CA PHE A 26 -4.88 60.48 -30.72
C PHE A 26 -3.72 61.48 -30.64
N SER A 27 -2.50 60.98 -30.44
CA SER A 27 -1.27 61.81 -30.43
C SER A 27 -1.04 62.50 -31.80
N SER A 28 -1.26 61.77 -32.88
CA SER A 28 -1.18 62.35 -34.23
C SER A 28 -2.14 63.51 -34.44
N LYS A 29 -3.40 63.33 -33.99
CA LYS A 29 -4.40 64.39 -34.10
C LYS A 29 -4.02 65.61 -33.21
N LEU A 30 -3.62 65.38 -31.97
CA LEU A 30 -3.24 66.44 -31.07
C LEU A 30 -2.02 67.25 -31.57
N LEU A 31 -0.98 66.55 -32.08
CA LEU A 31 0.19 67.20 -32.65
C LEU A 31 -0.15 68.00 -33.88
N ARG A 32 -1.02 67.47 -34.77
CA ARG A 32 -1.44 68.18 -35.98
C ARG A 32 -2.22 69.45 -35.63
N ASP A 33 -3.20 69.34 -34.71
CA ASP A 33 -4.00 70.45 -34.28
C ASP A 33 -3.16 71.56 -33.62
N HIS A 34 -2.22 71.14 -32.78
CA HIS A 34 -1.29 72.10 -32.12
C HIS A 34 -0.32 72.76 -33.11
N ALA A 35 0.29 72.03 -34.01
CA ALA A 35 1.16 72.56 -35.04
C ALA A 35 0.41 73.52 -36.00
N PHE A 36 -0.85 73.18 -36.35
CA PHE A 36 -1.67 74.02 -37.18
C PHE A 36 -2.03 75.36 -36.44
N SER A 37 -2.44 75.28 -35.21
CA SER A 37 -2.75 76.46 -34.35
C SER A 37 -1.56 77.38 -34.19
N SER A 38 -0.38 76.81 -33.88
CA SER A 38 0.86 77.58 -33.74
C SER A 38 1.31 78.28 -35.02
N GLN A 39 1.11 77.66 -36.17
CA GLN A 39 1.46 78.29 -37.45
C GLN A 39 0.46 79.43 -37.85
N LYS A 40 -0.83 79.30 -37.48
CA LYS A 40 -1.78 80.41 -37.67
C LYS A 40 -1.37 81.61 -36.80
N GLU A 41 -1.14 81.38 -35.53
CA GLU A 41 -0.72 82.41 -34.60
C GLU A 41 0.55 83.10 -35.07
N GLN A 42 1.55 82.34 -35.47
CA GLN A 42 2.80 82.88 -36.00
C GLN A 42 2.58 83.71 -37.28
N LEU A 43 1.62 83.34 -38.16
CA LEU A 43 1.31 84.12 -39.37
C LEU A 43 0.61 85.44 -39.01
N GLU A 44 -0.28 85.41 -38.01
CA GLU A 44 -0.97 86.62 -37.48
C GLU A 44 0.03 87.58 -36.83
N GLU A 45 0.98 87.06 -35.98
CA GLU A 45 2.03 87.88 -35.38
C GLU A 45 2.95 88.47 -36.45
N ASN A 46 3.36 87.66 -37.42
CA ASN A 46 4.19 88.15 -38.54
C ASN A 46 3.50 89.23 -39.37
N ALA A 47 2.20 89.04 -39.64
CA ALA A 47 1.44 90.05 -40.39
C ALA A 47 1.38 91.38 -39.61
N THR A 48 1.13 91.27 -38.32
CA THR A 48 1.11 92.49 -37.46
C THR A 48 2.47 93.16 -37.36
N LEU A 49 3.53 92.37 -37.20
CA LEU A 49 4.88 92.87 -37.13
C LEU A 49 5.31 93.58 -38.43
N ILE A 50 5.06 92.94 -39.57
CA ILE A 50 5.37 93.49 -40.89
C ILE A 50 4.55 94.78 -41.13
N SER A 51 3.27 94.81 -40.75
CA SER A 51 2.46 96.00 -40.89
C SER A 51 2.99 97.14 -40.05
N SER A 52 3.51 96.93 -38.86
CA SER A 52 4.07 97.92 -37.97
C SER A 52 5.43 98.50 -38.41
N LEU A 53 6.18 97.66 -39.14
CA LEU A 53 7.54 98.03 -39.61
C LEU A 53 7.53 98.78 -40.96
N LEU A 54 6.41 98.91 -41.66
CA LEU A 54 6.34 99.55 -42.96
C LEU A 54 6.04 101.06 -42.75
N PRO A 55 7.06 101.94 -43.09
CA PRO A 55 6.97 103.37 -42.93
C PRO A 55 6.20 104.03 -44.09
N LEU A 56 4.88 103.79 -44.22
CA LEU A 56 4.09 104.27 -45.35
C LEU A 56 3.48 105.62 -45.01
N LYS A 57 3.66 106.62 -45.91
CA LYS A 57 2.88 107.85 -45.89
C LYS A 57 1.60 107.83 -46.71
N SER A 58 1.65 107.10 -47.85
CA SER A 58 0.54 106.82 -48.75
C SER A 58 0.78 105.57 -49.51
N LEU A 59 -0.27 104.88 -50.15
CA LEU A 59 -0.13 103.73 -51.01
C LEU A 59 -0.06 104.12 -52.50
N GLU A 60 0.61 105.22 -52.81
CA GLU A 60 0.86 105.62 -54.23
C GLU A 60 2.00 104.72 -54.89
N SER A 61 1.84 104.42 -56.17
CA SER A 61 2.70 103.52 -56.93
C SER A 61 4.23 103.76 -56.87
N THR A 62 4.60 105.05 -56.67
CA THR A 62 6.03 105.44 -56.55
C THR A 62 6.62 105.01 -55.19
N GLN A 63 5.87 105.04 -54.11
CA GLN A 63 6.33 104.66 -52.76
C GLN A 63 6.34 103.14 -52.57
N VAL A 64 5.45 102.43 -53.26
CA VAL A 64 5.39 100.97 -53.20
C VAL A 64 6.61 100.36 -53.88
N GLN A 65 7.20 100.98 -54.91
CA GLN A 65 8.37 100.45 -55.60
C GLN A 65 9.63 100.44 -54.70
N ASP A 66 9.75 101.38 -53.75
CA ASP A 66 10.85 101.40 -52.76
C ASP A 66 10.66 100.30 -51.66
N LEU A 67 9.47 99.79 -51.50
CA LEU A 67 9.17 98.77 -50.53
C LEU A 67 9.29 97.34 -51.07
N ILE A 68 9.38 97.14 -52.36
CA ILE A 68 9.46 95.82 -53.02
C ILE A 68 10.68 95.04 -52.54
N ALA A 69 11.85 95.68 -52.44
CA ALA A 69 13.06 95.03 -51.96
C ALA A 69 12.97 94.56 -50.50
N PRO A 70 12.57 95.37 -49.53
CA PRO A 70 12.40 94.96 -48.17
C PRO A 70 11.32 93.88 -48.05
N LEU A 71 10.22 93.98 -48.77
CA LEU A 71 9.14 92.97 -48.74
C LEU A 71 9.56 91.64 -49.38
N SER A 72 10.44 91.67 -50.38
CA SER A 72 10.96 90.45 -50.97
C SER A 72 11.97 89.71 -50.06
N GLU A 73 12.76 90.46 -49.30
CA GLU A 73 13.61 89.87 -48.26
C GLU A 73 12.85 89.19 -47.14
N LEU A 74 11.72 89.77 -46.70
CA LEU A 74 10.85 89.21 -45.67
C LEU A 74 10.13 87.95 -46.14
N GLN A 75 10.03 87.66 -47.45
CA GLN A 75 9.40 86.47 -48.05
C GLN A 75 10.28 85.25 -47.94
N GLN A 76 11.55 85.34 -48.07
CA GLN A 76 12.44 84.19 -48.30
C GLN A 76 12.51 83.18 -47.15
N PRO A 77 12.52 83.59 -45.84
CA PRO A 77 12.65 82.56 -44.75
C PRO A 77 11.45 81.66 -44.57
N ASN A 78 10.20 82.11 -44.93
CA ASN A 78 8.99 81.43 -44.48
C ASN A 78 8.01 81.00 -45.59
N ASN A 79 8.38 81.17 -46.87
CA ASN A 79 7.53 80.88 -48.04
C ASN A 79 6.10 81.51 -47.92
N GLN A 80 6.02 82.71 -47.31
CA GLN A 80 4.77 83.44 -47.15
C GLN A 80 4.53 84.33 -48.38
N ARG A 81 3.27 84.46 -48.77
CA ARG A 81 2.89 85.36 -49.86
C ARG A 81 2.39 86.68 -49.23
N VAL A 82 2.96 87.77 -49.67
CA VAL A 82 2.62 89.12 -49.23
C VAL A 82 1.83 89.83 -50.34
N THR A 83 0.70 90.38 -49.97
CA THR A 83 -0.11 91.18 -50.88
C THR A 83 -0.50 92.49 -50.19
N LEU A 84 -0.35 93.61 -50.88
CA LEU A 84 -0.79 94.90 -50.44
C LEU A 84 -2.08 95.32 -51.20
N VAL A 85 -3.07 95.74 -50.45
CA VAL A 85 -4.39 96.00 -50.99
C VAL A 85 -4.76 97.49 -50.56
N SER A 86 -5.19 98.31 -51.49
CA SER A 86 -5.67 99.64 -51.27
C SER A 86 -7.06 99.65 -50.56
N LEU A 87 -7.53 100.84 -50.11
CA LEU A 87 -8.84 101.01 -49.46
C LEU A 87 -10.01 100.70 -50.41
N ASP A 88 -9.83 100.89 -51.71
CA ASP A 88 -10.82 100.50 -52.75
C ASP A 88 -10.85 99.00 -53.07
N GLY A 89 -9.97 98.19 -52.46
CA GLY A 89 -9.85 96.79 -52.66
C GLY A 89 -8.90 96.36 -53.83
N THR A 90 -8.29 97.35 -54.51
CA THR A 90 -7.35 97.06 -55.61
C THR A 90 -6.01 96.50 -55.06
N VAL A 91 -5.49 95.47 -55.66
CA VAL A 91 -4.17 94.86 -55.27
C VAL A 91 -3.07 95.71 -55.90
N ILE A 92 -2.24 96.35 -55.03
CA ILE A 92 -1.17 97.20 -55.46
C ILE A 92 0.15 96.37 -55.65
N TYR A 93 0.33 95.40 -54.79
CA TYR A 93 1.50 94.50 -54.83
C TYR A 93 1.15 93.10 -54.45
N ASP A 94 1.68 92.14 -55.14
CA ASP A 94 1.59 90.70 -54.78
C ASP A 94 2.96 90.06 -55.08
N SER A 95 3.47 89.38 -54.06
CA SER A 95 4.85 88.82 -54.12
C SER A 95 4.95 87.59 -55.05
N LYS A 96 3.85 86.96 -55.49
CA LYS A 96 3.85 85.77 -56.35
C LYS A 96 3.24 86.02 -57.74
N VAL A 97 2.61 87.16 -57.98
CA VAL A 97 1.87 87.43 -59.19
C VAL A 97 2.39 88.75 -59.77
N THR A 98 3.09 88.77 -60.89
CA THR A 98 3.71 89.92 -61.52
C THR A 98 2.99 90.49 -62.70
N ASN A 99 1.73 90.18 -62.88
CA ASN A 99 0.93 90.66 -64.04
C ASN A 99 0.14 91.93 -63.71
N ASP A 100 0.03 92.82 -64.69
CA ASP A 100 -0.62 94.15 -64.60
C ASP A 100 -2.13 94.09 -64.36
N ASN A 101 -2.72 92.94 -64.15
CA ASN A 101 -4.14 92.78 -63.88
C ASN A 101 -4.42 91.99 -62.56
N LEU A 102 -4.06 92.58 -61.46
CA LEU A 102 -4.11 92.00 -60.15
C LEU A 102 -5.56 91.92 -59.53
N GLY A 103 -6.54 92.38 -60.24
CA GLY A 103 -7.96 92.30 -59.82
C GLY A 103 -8.28 93.04 -58.48
N ASN A 104 -9.56 93.08 -58.15
CA ASN A 104 -10.00 93.67 -56.89
C ASN A 104 -10.25 92.58 -55.83
N HIS A 105 -9.63 92.76 -54.68
CA HIS A 105 -9.71 91.84 -53.53
C HIS A 105 -10.56 92.34 -52.36
N GLY A 106 -11.23 93.54 -52.48
CA GLY A 106 -11.97 94.14 -51.41
C GLY A 106 -13.11 93.27 -50.83
N ASN A 107 -13.69 92.40 -51.59
CA ASN A 107 -14.71 91.42 -51.17
C ASN A 107 -14.17 90.20 -50.45
N ARG A 108 -12.86 90.03 -50.31
CA ARG A 108 -12.28 88.91 -49.60
C ARG A 108 -12.46 89.07 -48.11
N ILE A 109 -12.90 87.96 -47.42
CA ILE A 109 -13.31 87.99 -45.99
C ILE A 109 -12.18 88.59 -45.12
N GLU A 110 -10.95 88.25 -45.32
CA GLU A 110 -9.76 88.69 -44.58
C GLU A 110 -9.51 90.16 -44.80
N ILE A 111 -9.84 90.73 -45.95
CA ILE A 111 -9.64 92.13 -46.28
C ILE A 111 -10.85 92.95 -45.80
N LYS A 112 -12.04 92.44 -46.07
CA LYS A 112 -13.30 93.11 -45.68
C LYS A 112 -13.38 93.34 -44.19
N LYS A 113 -13.02 92.34 -43.37
CA LYS A 113 -12.98 92.50 -41.89
C LYS A 113 -12.08 93.61 -41.45
N VAL A 114 -10.92 93.79 -42.03
CA VAL A 114 -9.96 94.82 -41.72
C VAL A 114 -10.48 96.22 -42.17
N LEU A 115 -11.10 96.29 -43.34
CA LEU A 115 -11.72 97.55 -43.83
C LEU A 115 -12.92 97.97 -42.98
N GLU A 116 -13.64 96.99 -42.35
CA GLU A 116 -14.74 97.23 -41.40
C GLU A 116 -14.29 97.60 -39.98
N GLY A 117 -12.94 97.59 -39.71
CA GLY A 117 -12.36 98.03 -38.44
C GLY A 117 -11.78 96.93 -37.56
N ASP A 118 -11.78 95.65 -38.02
CA ASP A 118 -11.14 94.57 -37.26
C ASP A 118 -9.62 94.76 -37.30
N LYS A 119 -8.95 94.44 -36.16
CA LYS A 119 -7.50 94.47 -36.09
C LYS A 119 -6.81 93.39 -36.94
N ILE A 120 -7.49 92.27 -37.09
CA ILE A 120 -6.97 91.13 -37.88
C ILE A 120 -8.17 90.44 -38.60
N GLY A 121 -8.09 90.31 -39.88
CA GLY A 121 -9.07 89.54 -40.64
C GLY A 121 -8.41 88.18 -41.10
N THR A 122 -9.08 87.10 -40.83
CA THR A 122 -8.56 85.79 -41.23
C THR A 122 -9.55 85.04 -42.12
N ALA A 123 -9.00 84.26 -43.10
CA ALA A 123 -9.82 83.39 -43.96
C ALA A 123 -9.03 82.15 -44.38
N GLU A 124 -9.72 81.05 -44.49
CA GLU A 124 -9.19 79.84 -45.13
C GLU A 124 -9.94 79.62 -46.44
N ARG A 125 -9.18 79.58 -47.52
CA ARG A 125 -9.81 79.33 -48.84
C ARG A 125 -8.80 78.83 -49.87
N LYS A 126 -9.28 78.21 -50.91
CA LYS A 126 -8.49 77.78 -52.04
C LYS A 126 -8.06 79.03 -52.84
N SER A 127 -6.80 79.16 -53.14
CA SER A 127 -6.24 80.23 -53.93
C SER A 127 -6.51 80.00 -55.41
N ASP A 128 -7.11 80.98 -56.09
CA ASP A 128 -7.40 80.91 -57.52
C ASP A 128 -6.12 80.89 -58.37
N SER A 129 -5.01 81.47 -57.86
CA SER A 129 -3.75 81.59 -58.55
C SER A 129 -2.79 80.41 -58.37
N THR A 130 -2.82 79.71 -57.20
CA THR A 130 -1.93 78.63 -56.87
C THR A 130 -2.60 77.28 -56.73
N ASN A 131 -3.94 77.21 -56.81
CA ASN A 131 -4.76 76.01 -56.62
C ASN A 131 -4.55 75.27 -55.27
N GLU A 132 -3.86 75.91 -54.32
CA GLU A 132 -3.62 75.41 -52.94
C GLU A 132 -4.59 76.07 -51.95
N THR A 133 -4.93 75.34 -50.88
CA THR A 133 -5.68 75.96 -49.77
C THR A 133 -4.71 76.73 -48.91
N LEU A 134 -4.94 78.07 -48.83
CA LEU A 134 -4.11 78.97 -48.08
C LEU A 134 -4.88 79.50 -46.87
N TYR A 135 -4.14 79.71 -45.79
CA TYR A 135 -4.57 80.54 -44.68
C TYR A 135 -4.17 81.97 -44.95
N TYR A 136 -5.10 82.89 -44.95
CA TYR A 136 -4.92 84.29 -45.21
C TYR A 136 -5.10 85.08 -43.92
N VAL A 137 -4.21 86.02 -43.69
CA VAL A 137 -4.27 87.00 -42.59
C VAL A 137 -4.17 88.39 -43.18
N GLY A 138 -5.18 89.21 -42.97
CA GLY A 138 -5.17 90.63 -43.34
C GLY A 138 -4.99 91.48 -42.07
N VAL A 139 -4.12 92.48 -42.15
CA VAL A 139 -3.93 93.47 -41.05
C VAL A 139 -3.96 94.85 -41.60
N PRO A 140 -4.42 95.87 -40.83
CA PRO A 140 -4.43 97.23 -41.29
C PRO A 140 -3.06 97.78 -41.53
N LEU A 141 -2.93 98.55 -42.60
CA LEU A 141 -1.79 99.40 -42.88
C LEU A 141 -2.17 100.85 -42.59
N ASN A 142 -1.50 101.42 -41.60
CA ASN A 142 -1.78 102.81 -41.14
C ASN A 142 -0.64 103.70 -41.55
N ASN A 143 -0.95 104.96 -41.82
CA ASN A 143 0.03 106.00 -42.04
C ASN A 143 0.67 106.45 -40.68
N GLN A 144 1.66 107.37 -40.74
CA GLN A 144 2.30 107.86 -39.52
C GLN A 144 1.34 108.65 -38.56
N ASP A 145 0.20 109.09 -39.07
CA ASP A 145 -0.86 109.71 -38.29
C ASP A 145 -1.97 108.73 -37.76
N GLY A 146 -1.74 107.39 -37.97
CA GLY A 146 -2.64 106.33 -37.51
C GLY A 146 -3.88 106.12 -38.39
N GLN A 147 -3.94 106.79 -39.56
CA GLN A 147 -5.11 106.57 -40.47
C GLN A 147 -4.89 105.40 -41.36
N LEU A 148 -5.94 104.59 -41.57
CA LEU A 148 -5.91 103.37 -42.42
C LEU A 148 -5.64 103.82 -43.88
N ILE A 149 -4.61 103.28 -44.49
CA ILE A 149 -4.25 103.53 -45.89
C ILE A 149 -4.43 102.34 -46.77
N GLY A 150 -4.62 101.12 -46.21
CA GLY A 150 -4.78 99.90 -46.94
C GLY A 150 -4.67 98.63 -46.04
N VAL A 151 -4.60 97.45 -46.62
CA VAL A 151 -4.46 96.18 -45.93
C VAL A 151 -3.28 95.40 -46.40
N LEU A 152 -2.41 94.96 -45.46
CA LEU A 152 -1.41 93.99 -45.67
C LEU A 152 -2.01 92.62 -45.54
N ARG A 153 -1.88 91.74 -46.52
CA ARG A 153 -2.32 90.37 -46.47
C ARG A 153 -1.12 89.44 -46.59
N LEU A 154 -0.97 88.60 -45.59
CA LEU A 154 -0.07 87.45 -45.65
C LEU A 154 -0.86 86.19 -45.94
N SER A 155 -0.27 85.24 -46.68
CA SER A 155 -0.86 83.95 -46.83
C SER A 155 0.21 82.84 -46.92
N LYS A 156 -0.18 81.64 -46.38
CA LYS A 156 0.69 80.48 -46.34
C LYS A 156 -0.11 79.22 -46.69
N PRO A 157 0.43 78.29 -47.50
CA PRO A 157 -0.26 77.01 -47.80
C PRO A 157 -0.43 76.16 -46.55
N ILE A 158 -1.64 75.72 -46.30
CA ILE A 158 -1.98 74.80 -45.20
C ILE A 158 -1.37 73.42 -45.44
N ASN A 159 -1.18 73.01 -46.71
CA ASN A 159 -0.71 71.70 -47.10
C ASN A 159 0.81 71.49 -46.93
N LYS A 160 1.60 72.52 -46.62
CA LYS A 160 3.05 72.40 -46.43
C LYS A 160 3.47 72.13 -44.96
N MET A 161 2.56 71.42 -44.23
CA MET A 161 2.93 70.77 -42.96
C MET A 161 3.60 69.38 -43.16
N ALA A 162 4.20 69.10 -44.29
CA ALA A 162 4.73 67.78 -44.70
C ALA A 162 5.77 67.18 -43.73
N ASN A 163 6.53 68.01 -43.02
CA ASN A 163 7.48 67.50 -42.06
C ASN A 163 6.83 66.90 -40.81
N VAL A 164 5.62 67.30 -40.44
CA VAL A 164 4.88 66.77 -39.28
C VAL A 164 4.35 65.37 -39.60
N ASP A 165 3.92 65.15 -40.82
CA ASP A 165 3.40 63.79 -41.27
C ASP A 165 4.50 62.70 -41.23
N GLN A 166 5.73 63.04 -41.50
CA GLN A 166 6.85 62.10 -41.40
C GLN A 166 7.22 61.76 -39.95
N GLN A 167 7.24 62.78 -39.06
CA GLN A 167 7.47 62.56 -37.62
C GLN A 167 6.35 61.74 -36.98
N ILE A 168 5.11 62.00 -37.38
CA ILE A 168 3.91 61.26 -36.91
C ILE A 168 4.02 59.79 -37.34
N ARG A 169 4.34 59.50 -38.59
CA ARG A 169 4.52 58.13 -39.07
C ARG A 169 5.63 57.40 -38.33
N LEU A 170 6.77 58.06 -38.09
CA LEU A 170 7.86 57.47 -37.33
C LEU A 170 7.46 57.14 -35.89
N SER A 171 6.75 58.06 -35.21
CA SER A 171 6.27 57.86 -33.83
C SER A 171 5.25 56.70 -33.74
N LEU A 172 4.37 56.55 -34.74
CA LEU A 172 3.44 55.41 -34.80
C LEU A 172 4.17 54.09 -34.95
N ILE A 173 5.13 54.00 -35.88
CA ILE A 173 5.94 52.81 -36.07
C ILE A 173 6.70 52.45 -34.76
N MET A 174 7.32 53.42 -34.13
CA MET A 174 8.06 53.22 -32.88
C MET A 174 7.13 52.76 -31.74
N SER A 175 5.89 53.30 -31.65
CA SER A 175 4.88 52.89 -30.68
C SER A 175 4.42 51.44 -30.90
N ILE A 176 4.21 51.03 -32.13
CA ILE A 176 3.87 49.65 -32.48
C ILE A 176 5.00 48.69 -32.12
N VAL A 177 6.26 49.01 -32.50
CA VAL A 177 7.39 48.19 -32.16
C VAL A 177 7.58 48.07 -30.65
N PHE A 178 7.46 49.16 -29.91
CA PHE A 178 7.53 49.16 -28.44
C PHE A 178 6.45 48.28 -27.82
N SER A 179 5.20 48.39 -28.32
CA SER A 179 4.07 47.58 -27.81
C SER A 179 4.29 46.09 -28.08
N LEU A 180 4.85 45.70 -29.23
CA LEU A 180 5.18 44.30 -29.54
C LEU A 180 6.27 43.78 -28.60
N ILE A 181 7.34 44.54 -28.36
CA ILE A 181 8.39 44.16 -27.42
C ILE A 181 7.83 43.98 -26.02
N LEU A 182 7.00 44.92 -25.55
CA LEU A 182 6.37 44.89 -24.25
C LEU A 182 5.42 43.70 -24.12
N GLY A 183 4.63 43.41 -25.17
CA GLY A 183 3.74 42.26 -25.25
C GLY A 183 4.47 40.93 -25.14
N ILE A 184 5.60 40.77 -25.86
CA ILE A 184 6.45 39.59 -25.77
C ILE A 184 7.07 39.44 -24.37
N LEU A 185 7.56 40.52 -23.78
CA LEU A 185 8.15 40.53 -22.44
C LEU A 185 7.11 40.09 -21.38
N LEU A 186 5.94 40.72 -21.37
CA LEU A 186 4.85 40.40 -20.43
C LEU A 186 4.36 38.97 -20.60
N THR A 187 4.24 38.48 -21.84
CA THR A 187 3.87 37.12 -22.10
C THR A 187 4.92 36.14 -21.60
N SER A 188 6.19 36.43 -21.78
CA SER A 188 7.28 35.59 -21.25
C SER A 188 7.26 35.53 -19.73
N LEU A 189 6.99 36.62 -19.06
CA LEU A 189 6.88 36.71 -17.60
C LEU A 189 5.67 35.91 -17.09
N THR A 190 4.47 36.12 -17.68
CA THR A 190 3.25 35.39 -17.27
C THR A 190 3.36 33.91 -17.56
N THR A 191 3.99 33.49 -18.65
CA THR A 191 4.24 32.07 -18.94
C THR A 191 5.12 31.42 -17.88
N LYS A 192 6.20 32.07 -17.47
CA LYS A 192 7.11 31.53 -16.45
C LYS A 192 6.52 31.54 -15.04
N GLN A 193 5.76 32.56 -14.68
CA GLN A 193 5.28 32.75 -13.32
C GLN A 193 3.93 32.08 -13.06
N ILE A 194 3.08 31.90 -14.07
CA ILE A 194 1.71 31.41 -13.90
C ILE A 194 1.49 30.12 -14.69
N ALA A 195 1.70 30.15 -16.02
CA ALA A 195 1.29 29.03 -16.87
C ALA A 195 2.11 27.76 -16.62
N LYS A 196 3.44 27.88 -16.49
CA LYS A 196 4.31 26.72 -16.27
C LYS A 196 4.10 26.06 -14.91
N PRO A 197 4.03 26.78 -13.77
CA PRO A 197 3.73 26.18 -12.48
C PRO A 197 2.35 25.49 -12.41
N ILE A 198 1.33 26.07 -13.06
CA ILE A 198 0.01 25.40 -13.16
C ILE A 198 0.11 24.08 -13.95
N GLU A 199 0.91 24.07 -15.04
CA GLU A 199 1.14 22.84 -15.82
C GLU A 199 1.80 21.75 -14.96
N GLU A 200 2.81 22.11 -14.18
CA GLU A 200 3.50 21.18 -13.28
C GLU A 200 2.55 20.65 -12.18
N VAL A 201 1.66 21.48 -11.62
CA VAL A 201 0.64 21.02 -10.66
C VAL A 201 -0.37 20.09 -11.32
N MET A 202 -0.80 20.40 -12.55
CA MET A 202 -1.71 19.51 -13.31
C MET A 202 -1.08 18.16 -13.62
N GLU A 203 0.22 18.12 -13.97
CA GLU A 203 0.95 16.88 -14.21
C GLU A 203 0.97 16.01 -12.94
N VAL A 204 1.28 16.59 -11.78
CA VAL A 204 1.20 15.87 -10.50
C VAL A 204 -0.21 15.37 -10.21
N ALA A 205 -1.26 16.17 -10.48
CA ALA A 205 -2.64 15.74 -10.30
C ALA A 205 -3.03 14.57 -11.23
N GLU A 206 -2.55 14.57 -12.48
CA GLU A 206 -2.74 13.49 -13.43
C GLU A 206 -2.00 12.22 -12.99
N ASP A 207 -0.76 12.37 -12.50
CA ASP A 207 0.03 11.26 -11.94
C ASP A 207 -0.67 10.62 -10.74
N LEU A 208 -1.22 11.43 -9.82
CA LEU A 208 -2.01 10.93 -8.69
C LEU A 208 -3.26 10.16 -9.15
N SER A 209 -3.94 10.64 -10.19
CA SER A 209 -5.08 9.93 -10.80
C SER A 209 -4.67 8.58 -11.39
N ASN A 210 -3.46 8.49 -11.93
CA ASN A 210 -2.87 7.27 -12.47
C ASN A 210 -2.19 6.38 -11.41
N LYS A 211 -2.42 6.66 -10.11
CA LYS A 211 -1.85 5.92 -8.98
C LYS A 211 -0.32 6.08 -8.81
N LEU A 212 0.28 7.09 -9.39
CA LEU A 212 1.69 7.42 -9.23
C LEU A 212 1.87 8.40 -8.06
N TYR A 213 1.68 7.91 -6.84
CA TYR A 213 1.60 8.75 -5.62
C TYR A 213 2.93 9.32 -5.13
N HIS A 214 4.08 8.87 -5.66
CA HIS A 214 5.41 9.32 -5.26
C HIS A 214 5.83 10.64 -5.91
N ASN A 215 5.15 11.08 -6.99
CA ASN A 215 5.47 12.31 -7.67
C ASN A 215 5.05 13.53 -6.86
N ARG A 216 5.88 14.57 -6.90
CA ARG A 216 5.69 15.81 -6.13
C ARG A 216 5.86 17.03 -7.00
N TYR A 217 5.14 18.09 -6.66
CA TYR A 217 5.36 19.40 -7.22
C TYR A 217 6.64 20.02 -6.63
N HIS A 218 7.59 20.36 -7.49
CA HIS A 218 8.86 21.02 -7.12
C HIS A 218 8.98 22.44 -7.70
N GLY A 219 7.92 22.92 -8.36
CA GLY A 219 7.92 24.21 -9.04
C GLY A 219 8.06 25.39 -8.06
N LYS A 220 8.64 26.48 -8.58
CA LYS A 220 8.78 27.75 -7.87
C LYS A 220 7.57 28.65 -8.20
N GLY A 221 6.36 28.22 -7.84
CA GLY A 221 5.18 29.06 -7.93
C GLY A 221 5.22 30.21 -6.91
N TYR A 222 4.51 31.31 -7.20
CA TYR A 222 4.33 32.44 -6.30
C TYR A 222 2.87 32.54 -5.86
N GLY A 223 2.65 33.04 -4.64
CA GLY A 223 1.29 33.25 -4.12
C GLY A 223 0.47 31.97 -4.05
N GLU A 224 -0.77 32.02 -4.50
CA GLU A 224 -1.77 30.96 -4.42
C GLU A 224 -1.35 29.68 -5.20
N ILE A 225 -0.53 29.83 -6.25
CA ILE A 225 -0.04 28.67 -7.02
C ILE A 225 0.96 27.86 -6.19
N ALA A 226 1.81 28.53 -5.43
CA ALA A 226 2.73 27.86 -4.51
C ALA A 226 1.97 27.13 -3.39
N GLU A 227 0.90 27.71 -2.88
CA GLU A 227 0.03 27.11 -1.89
C GLU A 227 -0.68 25.89 -2.46
N LEU A 228 -1.24 26.00 -3.67
CA LEU A 228 -1.84 24.88 -4.39
C LEU A 228 -0.86 23.72 -4.56
N GLY A 229 0.40 24.02 -4.94
CA GLY A 229 1.45 23.00 -5.05
C GLY A 229 1.75 22.29 -3.72
N LYS A 230 1.75 23.02 -2.60
CA LYS A 230 1.91 22.45 -1.25
C LYS A 230 0.72 21.54 -0.88
N VAL A 231 -0.50 21.99 -1.16
CA VAL A 231 -1.71 21.19 -0.91
C VAL A 231 -1.69 19.90 -1.74
N MET A 232 -1.27 19.98 -3.02
CA MET A 232 -1.11 18.80 -3.88
C MET A 232 -0.05 17.83 -3.34
N ASN A 233 1.09 18.34 -2.86
CA ASN A 233 2.11 17.51 -2.24
C ASN A 233 1.61 16.81 -0.96
N HIS A 234 0.86 17.53 -0.13
CA HIS A 234 0.26 16.95 1.07
C HIS A 234 -0.79 15.88 0.73
N LEU A 235 -1.61 16.12 -0.30
CA LEU A 235 -2.55 15.11 -0.82
C LEU A 235 -1.81 13.87 -1.32
N ALA A 236 -0.73 14.07 -2.11
CA ALA A 236 0.11 12.97 -2.60
C ALA A 236 0.71 12.15 -1.46
N GLU A 237 1.25 12.80 -0.43
CA GLU A 237 1.80 12.16 0.76
C GLU A 237 0.74 11.36 1.54
N SER A 238 -0.45 11.94 1.71
CA SER A 238 -1.58 11.27 2.37
C SER A 238 -2.03 10.03 1.61
N LEU A 239 -2.16 10.13 0.28
CA LEU A 239 -2.55 8.99 -0.57
C LEU A 239 -1.48 7.90 -0.59
N GLU A 240 -0.21 8.28 -0.68
CA GLU A 240 0.92 7.34 -0.61
C GLU A 240 0.94 6.60 0.73
N GLY A 241 0.76 7.34 1.85
CA GLY A 241 0.65 6.76 3.19
C GLY A 241 -0.53 5.79 3.34
N GLN A 242 -1.72 6.16 2.85
CA GLN A 242 -2.89 5.28 2.86
C GLN A 242 -2.68 4.02 2.02
N MET A 243 -2.09 4.15 0.83
CA MET A 243 -1.80 2.99 -0.02
C MET A 243 -0.76 2.06 0.61
N TYR A 244 0.27 2.62 1.24
CA TYR A 244 1.26 1.85 1.98
C TYR A 244 0.62 1.10 3.17
N GLU A 245 -0.27 1.76 3.92
CA GLU A 245 -1.00 1.14 5.03
C GLU A 245 -1.92 0.01 4.54
N ILE A 246 -2.65 0.23 3.43
CA ILE A 246 -3.50 -0.80 2.82
C ILE A 246 -2.65 -2.01 2.41
N GLN A 247 -1.52 -1.78 1.73
CA GLN A 247 -0.63 -2.85 1.30
C GLN A 247 -0.04 -3.62 2.49
N GLN A 248 0.42 -2.92 3.52
CA GLN A 248 0.91 -3.56 4.75
C GLN A 248 -0.17 -4.39 5.44
N ASN A 249 -1.40 -3.87 5.51
CA ASN A 249 -2.52 -4.62 6.10
C ASN A 249 -2.86 -5.86 5.26
N GLU A 250 -2.84 -5.75 3.93
CA GLU A 250 -3.05 -6.89 3.03
C GLU A 250 -1.96 -7.95 3.20
N GLU A 251 -0.68 -7.56 3.22
CA GLU A 251 0.45 -8.46 3.48
C GLU A 251 0.35 -9.12 4.86
N ARG A 252 -0.07 -8.36 5.88
CA ARG A 252 -0.25 -8.86 7.25
C ARG A 252 -1.38 -9.88 7.34
N ILE A 253 -2.53 -9.60 6.72
CA ILE A 253 -3.68 -10.52 6.68
C ILE A 253 -3.29 -11.80 5.93
N ASN A 254 -2.65 -11.67 4.76
CA ASN A 254 -2.20 -12.81 3.98
C ASN A 254 -1.15 -13.63 4.75
N GLY A 255 -0.24 -12.98 5.44
CA GLY A 255 0.73 -13.64 6.32
C GLY A 255 0.04 -14.42 7.44
N LEU A 256 -0.94 -13.82 8.12
CA LEU A 256 -1.70 -14.51 9.17
C LEU A 256 -2.44 -15.73 8.62
N ILE A 257 -3.16 -15.59 7.51
CA ILE A 257 -3.93 -16.69 6.90
C ILE A 257 -3.00 -17.82 6.47
N ASN A 258 -1.83 -17.53 5.89
CA ASN A 258 -0.88 -18.52 5.42
C ASN A 258 -0.19 -19.30 6.54
N HIS A 259 -0.05 -18.72 7.73
CA HIS A 259 0.58 -19.37 8.89
C HIS A 259 -0.43 -20.04 9.83
N LEU A 260 -1.73 -19.97 9.55
CA LEU A 260 -2.74 -20.70 10.31
C LEU A 260 -2.56 -22.21 10.10
N VAL A 261 -2.58 -22.98 11.20
CA VAL A 261 -2.61 -24.45 11.19
C VAL A 261 -3.98 -24.97 10.72
N ILE A 262 -5.00 -24.14 10.81
CA ILE A 262 -6.37 -24.44 10.36
C ILE A 262 -6.44 -24.24 8.85
N GLY A 263 -7.02 -25.21 8.15
CA GLY A 263 -7.35 -25.06 6.72
C GLY A 263 -8.45 -24.03 6.55
N VAL A 264 -8.21 -23.01 5.75
CA VAL A 264 -9.18 -21.95 5.45
C VAL A 264 -9.45 -21.92 3.96
N MET A 265 -10.73 -21.93 3.58
CA MET A 265 -11.18 -21.81 2.20
C MET A 265 -12.38 -20.87 2.14
N LEU A 266 -12.36 -19.90 1.22
CA LEU A 266 -13.46 -19.02 0.91
C LEU A 266 -14.09 -19.43 -0.41
N LEU A 267 -15.41 -19.66 -0.39
CA LEU A 267 -16.21 -19.98 -1.56
C LEU A 267 -17.12 -18.80 -1.91
N ASP A 268 -17.24 -18.50 -3.21
CA ASP A 268 -18.18 -17.51 -3.71
C ASP A 268 -19.61 -18.09 -3.90
N GLU A 269 -20.56 -17.25 -4.29
CA GLU A 269 -21.94 -17.68 -4.59
C GLU A 269 -22.04 -18.65 -5.78
N GLN A 270 -21.07 -18.63 -6.71
CA GLN A 270 -20.96 -19.55 -7.83
C GLN A 270 -20.26 -20.86 -7.44
N ARG A 271 -19.92 -21.03 -6.15
CA ARG A 271 -19.27 -22.23 -5.60
C ARG A 271 -17.82 -22.45 -6.03
N HIS A 272 -17.14 -21.36 -6.44
CA HIS A 272 -15.72 -21.39 -6.76
C HIS A 272 -14.87 -20.97 -5.56
N ILE A 273 -13.69 -21.54 -5.48
CA ILE A 273 -12.72 -21.24 -4.45
C ILE A 273 -12.04 -19.91 -4.77
N GLN A 274 -12.23 -18.92 -3.91
CA GLN A 274 -11.62 -17.59 -4.03
C GLN A 274 -10.30 -17.48 -3.26
N ILE A 275 -10.27 -18.05 -2.06
CA ILE A 275 -9.11 -18.03 -1.17
C ILE A 275 -8.92 -19.41 -0.59
N VAL A 276 -7.67 -19.82 -0.51
CA VAL A 276 -7.26 -21.06 0.16
C VAL A 276 -5.87 -20.85 0.76
N ASN A 277 -5.68 -21.32 1.99
CA ASN A 277 -4.39 -21.25 2.65
C ASN A 277 -3.59 -22.58 2.50
N PRO A 278 -2.26 -22.58 2.78
CA PRO A 278 -1.44 -23.78 2.66
C PRO A 278 -1.92 -24.96 3.51
N ALA A 279 -2.46 -24.71 4.71
CA ALA A 279 -2.98 -25.78 5.56
C ALA A 279 -4.16 -26.51 4.89
N MET A 280 -5.08 -25.78 4.25
CA MET A 280 -6.19 -26.39 3.49
C MET A 280 -5.66 -27.26 2.34
N SER A 281 -4.65 -26.78 1.62
CA SER A 281 -4.03 -27.54 0.52
C SER A 281 -3.45 -28.86 0.98
N VAL A 282 -2.76 -28.87 2.11
CA VAL A 282 -2.22 -30.09 2.73
C VAL A 282 -3.33 -31.04 3.11
N MET A 283 -4.44 -30.53 3.69
CA MET A 283 -5.58 -31.36 4.11
C MET A 283 -6.34 -31.96 2.93
N LEU A 284 -6.43 -31.22 1.80
CA LEU A 284 -7.09 -31.69 0.58
C LEU A 284 -6.13 -32.50 -0.33
N GLY A 285 -4.83 -32.48 -0.07
CA GLY A 285 -3.81 -33.15 -0.87
C GLY A 285 -3.64 -32.60 -2.28
N GLN A 286 -3.78 -31.27 -2.43
CA GLN A 286 -3.70 -30.58 -3.73
C GLN A 286 -3.04 -29.21 -3.56
N ASP A 287 -2.37 -28.72 -4.62
CA ASP A 287 -1.67 -27.45 -4.59
C ASP A 287 -2.64 -26.24 -4.60
N ASN A 288 -2.28 -25.18 -3.89
CA ASN A 288 -3.04 -23.92 -3.85
C ASN A 288 -3.35 -23.36 -5.25
N SER A 289 -2.36 -23.38 -6.14
CA SER A 289 -2.51 -22.86 -7.51
C SER A 289 -3.53 -23.63 -8.34
N TYR A 290 -3.74 -24.90 -8.02
CA TYR A 290 -4.75 -25.74 -8.68
C TYR A 290 -6.17 -25.50 -8.10
N LEU A 291 -6.25 -25.18 -6.82
CA LEU A 291 -7.53 -25.05 -6.09
C LEU A 291 -8.27 -23.74 -6.42
N ILE A 292 -7.53 -22.62 -6.54
CA ILE A 292 -8.13 -21.29 -6.75
C ILE A 292 -8.85 -21.22 -8.10
N GLY A 293 -10.09 -20.73 -8.08
CA GLY A 293 -10.96 -20.60 -9.24
C GLY A 293 -11.70 -21.87 -9.66
N LYS A 294 -11.42 -23.01 -9.01
CA LYS A 294 -12.15 -24.26 -9.24
C LYS A 294 -13.42 -24.35 -8.40
N SER A 295 -14.36 -25.15 -8.89
CA SER A 295 -15.52 -25.52 -8.07
C SER A 295 -15.08 -26.44 -6.94
N TYR A 296 -15.58 -26.20 -5.72
CA TYR A 296 -15.25 -27.06 -4.58
C TYR A 296 -15.61 -28.53 -4.82
N VAL A 297 -16.64 -28.81 -5.64
CA VAL A 297 -17.06 -30.19 -5.99
C VAL A 297 -15.99 -30.95 -6.77
N GLU A 298 -15.20 -30.24 -7.59
CA GLU A 298 -14.14 -30.86 -8.39
C GLU A 298 -12.92 -31.29 -7.55
N VAL A 299 -12.67 -30.53 -6.48
CA VAL A 299 -11.43 -30.66 -5.69
C VAL A 299 -11.64 -31.41 -4.36
N THR A 300 -12.85 -31.38 -3.81
CA THR A 300 -13.18 -32.06 -2.56
C THR A 300 -13.51 -33.53 -2.82
N LYS A 301 -12.64 -34.44 -2.42
CA LYS A 301 -12.86 -35.89 -2.54
C LYS A 301 -13.62 -36.47 -1.35
N SER A 302 -14.23 -35.65 -0.51
CA SER A 302 -14.98 -36.05 0.67
C SER A 302 -16.47 -35.77 0.48
N TYR A 303 -17.28 -36.82 0.49
CA TYR A 303 -18.76 -36.71 0.44
C TYR A 303 -19.30 -35.90 1.62
N GLY A 304 -18.79 -36.14 2.83
CA GLY A 304 -19.21 -35.43 4.04
C GLY A 304 -19.00 -33.91 3.92
N LEU A 305 -17.80 -33.48 3.49
CA LEU A 305 -17.52 -32.07 3.31
C LEU A 305 -18.38 -31.43 2.22
N THR A 306 -18.52 -32.12 1.07
CA THR A 306 -19.40 -31.67 -0.02
C THR A 306 -20.85 -31.49 0.43
N HIS A 307 -21.36 -32.44 1.19
CA HIS A 307 -22.73 -32.40 1.72
C HIS A 307 -22.93 -31.22 2.71
N MET A 308 -21.98 -30.99 3.60
CA MET A 308 -22.03 -29.87 4.54
C MET A 308 -22.02 -28.52 3.85
N ILE A 309 -21.13 -28.34 2.84
CA ILE A 309 -21.06 -27.11 2.04
C ILE A 309 -22.40 -26.85 1.34
N GLU A 310 -22.98 -27.87 0.70
CA GLU A 310 -24.26 -27.74 0.01
C GLU A 310 -25.41 -27.39 0.99
N LYS A 311 -25.43 -28.02 2.16
CA LYS A 311 -26.39 -27.71 3.22
C LYS A 311 -26.26 -26.30 3.76
N ALA A 312 -25.02 -25.77 3.84
CA ALA A 312 -24.75 -24.38 4.24
C ALA A 312 -25.27 -23.38 3.19
N TYR A 313 -25.07 -23.63 1.89
CA TYR A 313 -25.66 -22.81 0.82
C TYR A 313 -27.17 -22.82 0.83
N GLN A 314 -27.80 -24.00 1.00
CA GLN A 314 -29.25 -24.14 0.96
C GLN A 314 -29.95 -23.50 2.15
N LYS A 315 -29.38 -23.61 3.37
CA LYS A 315 -30.01 -23.15 4.61
C LYS A 315 -29.56 -21.76 5.04
N GLY A 316 -28.41 -21.28 4.56
CA GLY A 316 -27.82 -19.99 4.97
C GLY A 316 -27.44 -19.94 6.46
N ILE A 317 -27.21 -21.08 7.11
CA ILE A 317 -26.86 -21.19 8.54
C ILE A 317 -25.53 -21.92 8.71
N PRO A 318 -24.76 -21.61 9.75
CA PRO A 318 -23.52 -22.32 10.05
C PRO A 318 -23.71 -23.81 10.19
N GLN A 319 -22.72 -24.59 9.72
CA GLN A 319 -22.66 -26.04 9.90
C GLN A 319 -21.37 -26.36 10.64
N ASN A 320 -21.47 -27.34 11.59
CA ASN A 320 -20.30 -27.84 12.32
C ASN A 320 -20.49 -29.35 12.53
N GLU A 321 -19.58 -30.16 12.03
CA GLU A 321 -19.55 -31.60 12.17
C GLU A 321 -18.12 -32.14 12.09
N GLU A 322 -17.86 -33.27 12.80
CA GLU A 322 -16.63 -34.03 12.66
C GLU A 322 -16.71 -34.97 11.46
N ILE A 323 -15.74 -34.95 10.55
CA ILE A 323 -15.73 -35.77 9.34
C ILE A 323 -14.46 -36.61 9.27
N TYR A 324 -14.61 -37.86 8.81
CA TYR A 324 -13.50 -38.74 8.49
C TYR A 324 -13.03 -38.51 7.03
N PHE A 325 -11.79 -38.17 6.87
CA PHE A 325 -11.10 -38.09 5.58
C PHE A 325 -10.23 -39.30 5.39
N TYR A 326 -10.35 -39.93 4.22
CA TYR A 326 -9.54 -41.10 3.83
C TYR A 326 -8.50 -40.78 2.75
N TYR A 327 -8.47 -39.54 2.27
CA TYR A 327 -7.54 -39.08 1.24
C TYR A 327 -7.13 -37.63 1.54
N PRO A 328 -5.85 -37.25 1.42
CA PRO A 328 -4.68 -38.07 1.04
C PRO A 328 -4.25 -39.04 2.13
N GLU A 329 -4.60 -38.81 3.35
CA GLU A 329 -4.30 -39.61 4.54
C GLU A 329 -5.53 -39.70 5.42
N ASP A 330 -5.57 -40.78 6.23
CA ASP A 330 -6.64 -40.95 7.22
C ASP A 330 -6.57 -39.86 8.30
N ARG A 331 -7.55 -38.95 8.29
CA ARG A 331 -7.65 -37.86 9.24
C ARG A 331 -9.07 -37.71 9.77
N ILE A 332 -9.16 -37.18 10.97
CA ILE A 332 -10.44 -36.72 11.56
C ILE A 332 -10.38 -35.20 11.58
N LEU A 333 -11.27 -34.59 10.80
CA LEU A 333 -11.33 -33.12 10.70
C LEU A 333 -12.58 -32.60 11.39
N ASP A 334 -12.42 -31.59 12.24
CA ASP A 334 -13.52 -30.76 12.71
C ASP A 334 -13.78 -29.68 11.67
N VAL A 335 -14.97 -29.74 11.07
CA VAL A 335 -15.36 -28.89 9.93
C VAL A 335 -16.35 -27.84 10.40
N ASN A 336 -15.99 -26.58 10.22
CA ASN A 336 -16.88 -25.45 10.52
C ASN A 336 -17.09 -24.63 9.26
N ILE A 337 -18.35 -24.47 8.83
CA ILE A 337 -18.73 -23.72 7.64
C ILE A 337 -19.61 -22.55 8.06
N VAL A 338 -19.14 -21.34 7.77
CA VAL A 338 -19.81 -20.09 8.16
C VAL A 338 -20.26 -19.32 6.92
N PRO A 339 -21.56 -19.11 6.74
CA PRO A 339 -22.10 -18.25 5.71
C PRO A 339 -21.78 -16.77 6.02
N ILE A 340 -21.29 -16.05 5.02
CA ILE A 340 -21.04 -14.61 5.08
C ILE A 340 -21.73 -13.90 3.93
N THR A 341 -22.17 -12.66 4.17
CA THR A 341 -22.78 -11.81 3.12
C THR A 341 -21.70 -11.33 2.18
N GLY A 342 -21.88 -11.49 0.87
CA GLY A 342 -21.00 -10.97 -0.17
C GLY A 342 -21.06 -9.45 -0.31
N LYS A 343 -20.34 -8.91 -1.30
CA LYS A 343 -20.27 -7.46 -1.56
C LYS A 343 -21.62 -6.85 -2.00
N HIS A 344 -22.48 -7.63 -2.65
CA HIS A 344 -23.79 -7.19 -3.09
C HIS A 344 -24.91 -7.81 -2.26
N LYS A 345 -26.04 -7.11 -2.16
CA LYS A 345 -27.17 -7.53 -1.36
C LYS A 345 -27.78 -8.83 -1.93
N GLY A 346 -27.60 -9.94 -1.23
CA GLY A 346 -28.11 -11.26 -1.64
C GLY A 346 -27.04 -12.27 -2.03
N GLU A 347 -25.80 -11.89 -2.18
CA GLU A 347 -24.68 -12.82 -2.38
C GLU A 347 -24.36 -13.57 -1.09
N LEU A 348 -24.27 -14.90 -1.18
CA LEU A 348 -23.91 -15.77 -0.07
C LEU A 348 -22.56 -16.43 -0.35
N ASN A 349 -21.55 -16.03 0.39
CA ASN A 349 -20.25 -16.67 0.39
C ASN A 349 -20.12 -17.60 1.59
N LEU A 350 -19.25 -18.61 1.51
CA LEU A 350 -18.98 -19.50 2.62
C LEU A 350 -17.51 -19.47 3.01
N ILE A 351 -17.25 -19.35 4.32
CA ILE A 351 -15.94 -19.66 4.88
C ILE A 351 -15.99 -21.10 5.36
N VAL A 352 -15.08 -21.93 4.85
CA VAL A 352 -14.89 -23.32 5.27
C VAL A 352 -13.61 -23.40 6.07
N LEU A 353 -13.72 -23.88 7.30
CA LEU A 353 -12.61 -24.08 8.23
C LEU A 353 -12.47 -25.58 8.50
N LEU A 354 -11.25 -26.10 8.34
CA LEU A 354 -10.91 -27.49 8.64
C LEU A 354 -9.82 -27.50 9.73
N TYR A 355 -10.10 -28.18 10.82
CA TYR A 355 -9.13 -28.39 11.89
C TYR A 355 -8.84 -29.87 12.04
N ASP A 356 -7.57 -30.27 11.93
CA ASP A 356 -7.14 -31.65 12.11
C ASP A 356 -7.14 -32.00 13.61
N ILE A 357 -8.06 -32.85 14.01
CA ILE A 357 -8.22 -33.34 15.38
C ILE A 357 -7.79 -34.81 15.55
N THR A 358 -7.07 -35.35 14.55
CA THR A 358 -6.71 -36.76 14.52
C THR A 358 -5.94 -37.17 15.77
N GLU A 359 -4.93 -36.41 16.15
CA GLU A 359 -4.14 -36.69 17.35
C GLU A 359 -4.95 -36.50 18.65
N ILE A 360 -5.82 -35.49 18.67
CA ILE A 360 -6.72 -35.26 19.81
C ILE A 360 -7.64 -36.47 20.01
N LYS A 361 -8.26 -36.94 18.92
CA LYS A 361 -9.15 -38.11 18.96
C LYS A 361 -8.41 -39.42 19.30
N LYS A 362 -7.19 -39.60 18.83
CA LYS A 362 -6.34 -40.72 19.25
C LYS A 362 -6.06 -40.68 20.76
N LEU A 363 -5.71 -39.52 21.29
CA LEU A 363 -5.48 -39.34 22.72
C LEU A 363 -6.74 -39.54 23.55
N GLU A 364 -7.89 -39.01 23.11
CA GLU A 364 -9.21 -39.25 23.75
C GLU A 364 -9.56 -40.74 23.77
N LYS A 365 -9.35 -41.46 22.67
CA LYS A 365 -9.57 -42.90 22.59
C LYS A 365 -8.65 -43.65 23.56
N ILE A 366 -7.36 -43.38 23.55
CA ILE A 366 -6.38 -43.97 24.48
C ILE A 366 -6.84 -43.76 25.93
N LYS A 367 -7.27 -42.53 26.28
CA LYS A 367 -7.73 -42.20 27.61
C LYS A 367 -9.02 -42.96 27.98
N THR A 368 -9.97 -43.03 27.06
CA THR A 368 -11.25 -43.72 27.26
C THR A 368 -11.02 -45.22 27.41
N ASP A 369 -10.21 -45.82 26.57
CA ASP A 369 -9.84 -47.24 26.62
C ASP A 369 -9.12 -47.56 27.92
N PHE A 370 -8.21 -46.65 28.38
CA PHE A 370 -7.54 -46.80 29.69
C PHE A 370 -8.51 -46.82 30.85
N VAL A 371 -9.44 -45.87 30.96
CA VAL A 371 -10.42 -45.80 32.04
C VAL A 371 -11.34 -47.04 32.03
N THR A 372 -11.76 -47.44 30.83
CA THR A 372 -12.63 -48.60 30.64
C THR A 372 -11.94 -49.91 31.08
N ASN A 373 -10.71 -50.11 30.61
CA ASN A 373 -9.91 -51.29 30.94
C ASN A 373 -9.53 -51.30 32.43
N ALA A 374 -9.12 -50.18 33.02
CA ALA A 374 -8.85 -50.07 34.46
C ALA A 374 -10.07 -50.46 35.30
N SER A 375 -11.23 -49.94 34.91
CA SER A 375 -12.51 -50.29 35.60
C SER A 375 -12.85 -51.77 35.53
N HIS A 376 -12.60 -52.39 34.39
CA HIS A 376 -12.82 -53.85 34.24
C HIS A 376 -11.81 -54.68 35.03
N GLU A 377 -10.52 -54.34 34.99
CA GLU A 377 -9.45 -55.08 35.69
C GLU A 377 -9.56 -54.91 37.24
N LEU A 378 -10.05 -53.76 37.73
CA LEU A 378 -10.35 -53.55 39.16
C LEU A 378 -11.63 -54.28 39.60
N ARG A 379 -12.66 -54.34 38.75
CA ARG A 379 -13.96 -54.98 39.13
C ARG A 379 -13.83 -56.48 39.34
N THR A 380 -13.03 -57.16 38.54
CA THR A 380 -12.90 -58.63 38.57
C THR A 380 -12.42 -59.16 39.93
N PRO A 381 -11.27 -58.68 40.49
CA PRO A 381 -10.79 -59.11 41.79
C PRO A 381 -11.76 -58.72 42.93
N VAL A 382 -12.34 -57.51 42.86
CA VAL A 382 -13.35 -57.08 43.84
C VAL A 382 -14.57 -58.00 43.89
N THR A 383 -15.05 -58.41 42.71
CA THR A 383 -16.20 -59.34 42.59
C THR A 383 -15.83 -60.73 43.13
N ALA A 384 -14.61 -61.22 42.85
CA ALA A 384 -14.10 -62.47 43.38
C ALA A 384 -13.99 -62.42 44.93
N LEU A 385 -13.33 -61.39 45.45
CA LEU A 385 -13.21 -61.16 46.92
C LEU A 385 -14.60 -61.16 47.57
N LYS A 386 -15.55 -60.45 47.01
CA LYS A 386 -16.93 -60.41 47.52
C LYS A 386 -17.59 -61.79 47.47
N GLY A 387 -17.50 -62.51 46.35
CA GLY A 387 -18.10 -63.85 46.19
C GLY A 387 -17.50 -64.88 47.17
N PHE A 388 -16.18 -64.91 47.31
CA PHE A 388 -15.55 -65.80 48.31
C PHE A 388 -15.91 -65.44 49.74
N SER A 389 -16.02 -64.14 50.06
CA SER A 389 -16.49 -63.69 51.38
C SER A 389 -17.93 -64.08 51.64
N GLU A 390 -18.84 -63.91 50.67
CA GLU A 390 -20.23 -64.33 50.77
C GLU A 390 -20.35 -65.87 51.00
N THR A 391 -19.60 -66.64 50.21
CA THR A 391 -19.62 -68.14 50.35
C THR A 391 -19.10 -68.60 51.73
N LEU A 392 -18.01 -67.91 52.22
CA LEU A 392 -17.54 -68.21 53.59
C LEU A 392 -18.59 -67.89 54.66
N LEU A 393 -19.25 -66.75 54.55
CA LEU A 393 -20.33 -66.35 55.49
C LEU A 393 -21.54 -67.22 55.43
N ASP A 394 -21.86 -67.80 54.25
CA ASP A 394 -22.97 -68.75 54.05
C ASP A 394 -22.69 -70.18 54.56
N GLY A 395 -21.63 -70.40 55.37
CA GLY A 395 -21.35 -71.65 56.08
C GLY A 395 -20.11 -72.39 55.63
N ALA A 396 -19.44 -72.01 54.52
CA ALA A 396 -18.20 -72.63 54.07
C ALA A 396 -16.98 -72.38 55.02
N MET A 397 -17.11 -71.50 56.01
CA MET A 397 -16.11 -71.25 57.03
C MET A 397 -15.98 -72.38 58.06
N ASP A 398 -16.97 -73.27 58.15
CA ASP A 398 -16.95 -74.41 59.08
C ASP A 398 -16.00 -75.53 58.58
N ASP A 399 -15.70 -75.59 57.28
CA ASP A 399 -14.70 -76.49 56.70
C ASP A 399 -13.35 -75.83 56.67
N LYS A 400 -12.42 -76.28 57.52
CA LYS A 400 -11.03 -75.72 57.65
C LYS A 400 -10.24 -75.79 56.35
N VAL A 401 -10.51 -76.74 55.46
CA VAL A 401 -9.79 -76.90 54.19
C VAL A 401 -10.27 -75.83 53.22
N ILE A 402 -11.55 -75.69 53.07
CA ILE A 402 -12.23 -74.71 52.21
C ILE A 402 -11.90 -73.26 52.70
N LEU A 403 -11.97 -73.06 54.02
CA LEU A 403 -11.63 -71.80 54.63
C LEU A 403 -10.20 -71.38 54.26
N LYS A 404 -9.21 -72.29 54.41
CA LYS A 404 -7.84 -72.00 54.05
C LYS A 404 -7.67 -71.70 52.56
N GLN A 405 -8.26 -72.48 51.70
CA GLN A 405 -8.20 -72.28 50.27
C GLN A 405 -8.80 -70.94 49.84
N PHE A 406 -9.98 -70.57 50.35
CA PHE A 406 -10.59 -69.31 50.03
C PHE A 406 -9.85 -68.13 50.56
N LEU A 407 -9.29 -68.20 51.79
CA LEU A 407 -8.42 -67.18 52.33
C LEU A 407 -7.17 -66.98 51.49
N GLU A 408 -6.53 -68.09 51.02
CA GLU A 408 -5.36 -68.01 50.13
C GLU A 408 -5.71 -67.34 48.79
N ILE A 409 -6.88 -67.65 48.19
CA ILE A 409 -7.34 -67.00 46.95
C ILE A 409 -7.64 -65.52 47.19
N MET A 410 -8.34 -65.23 48.30
CA MET A 410 -8.65 -63.83 48.67
C MET A 410 -7.35 -63.00 48.90
N TYR A 411 -6.34 -63.59 49.55
CA TYR A 411 -5.08 -62.93 49.75
C TYR A 411 -4.34 -62.68 48.42
N ALA A 412 -4.36 -63.65 47.52
CA ALA A 412 -3.77 -63.53 46.17
C ALA A 412 -4.45 -62.44 45.33
N GLU A 413 -5.81 -62.41 45.36
CA GLU A 413 -6.56 -61.40 44.61
C GLU A 413 -6.43 -60.00 45.23
N SER A 414 -6.32 -59.88 46.58
CA SER A 414 -6.04 -58.60 47.25
C SER A 414 -4.64 -58.08 46.92
N SER A 415 -3.63 -58.95 46.94
CA SER A 415 -2.27 -58.57 46.56
C SER A 415 -2.16 -58.18 45.08
N ARG A 416 -2.94 -58.85 44.19
CA ARG A 416 -3.02 -58.46 42.78
C ARG A 416 -3.67 -57.08 42.61
N LEU A 417 -4.74 -56.82 43.38
CA LEU A 417 -5.42 -55.49 43.38
C LEU A 417 -4.49 -54.38 43.81
N ASP A 418 -3.68 -54.60 44.85
CA ASP A 418 -2.69 -53.64 45.35
C ASP A 418 -1.63 -53.32 44.28
N LEU A 419 -1.09 -54.35 43.61
CA LEU A 419 -0.19 -54.16 42.49
C LEU A 419 -0.84 -53.35 41.33
N LEU A 420 -2.09 -53.68 40.98
CA LEU A 420 -2.79 -52.96 39.90
C LEU A 420 -3.01 -51.50 40.24
N VAL A 421 -3.43 -51.18 41.49
CA VAL A 421 -3.63 -49.81 41.91
C VAL A 421 -2.31 -49.04 41.90
N ASN A 422 -1.22 -49.65 42.39
CA ASN A 422 0.11 -49.05 42.40
C ASN A 422 0.59 -48.78 40.95
N ASP A 423 0.43 -49.73 40.01
CA ASP A 423 0.80 -49.56 38.60
C ASP A 423 0.01 -48.42 37.93
N ILE A 424 -1.29 -48.29 38.22
CA ILE A 424 -2.15 -47.22 37.73
C ILE A 424 -1.69 -45.85 38.27
N LEU A 425 -1.45 -45.77 39.58
CA LEU A 425 -0.99 -44.53 40.21
C LEU A 425 0.39 -44.10 39.70
N GLU A 426 1.26 -45.05 39.49
CA GLU A 426 2.60 -44.82 38.98
C GLU A 426 2.54 -44.32 37.53
N LEU A 427 1.79 -45.01 36.67
CA LEU A 427 1.60 -44.57 35.27
C LEU A 427 1.01 -43.15 35.20
N SER A 428 0.03 -42.85 36.05
CA SER A 428 -0.57 -41.51 36.15
C SER A 428 0.45 -40.43 36.54
N LYS A 429 1.33 -40.73 37.52
CA LYS A 429 2.41 -39.80 37.93
C LYS A 429 3.44 -39.58 36.83
N LEU A 430 3.78 -40.65 36.10
CA LEU A 430 4.72 -40.60 34.99
C LEU A 430 4.21 -39.74 33.85
N GLU A 431 2.94 -39.90 33.45
CA GLU A 431 2.29 -39.12 32.37
C GLU A 431 2.20 -37.63 32.65
N GLN A 432 2.03 -37.24 33.92
CA GLN A 432 1.92 -35.84 34.29
C GLN A 432 3.27 -35.10 34.32
N LYS A 433 4.41 -35.78 34.04
CA LYS A 433 5.77 -35.23 34.13
C LYS A 433 6.03 -34.52 35.49
N GLN A 434 5.32 -34.92 36.53
CA GLN A 434 5.35 -34.24 37.85
C GLN A 434 6.55 -34.63 38.71
N VAL A 435 7.26 -35.70 38.36
CA VAL A 435 8.41 -36.15 39.10
C VAL A 435 9.64 -35.88 38.24
N PRO A 436 10.49 -34.88 38.59
CA PRO A 436 11.76 -34.72 37.93
C PRO A 436 12.59 -35.98 38.15
N LEU A 437 13.20 -36.49 37.06
CA LEU A 437 14.15 -37.59 37.15
C LEU A 437 15.34 -37.09 37.99
N GLU A 438 15.67 -37.81 39.07
CA GLU A 438 16.93 -37.59 39.77
C GLU A 438 18.07 -37.97 38.81
N GLN A 439 18.92 -37.02 38.50
CA GLN A 439 20.05 -37.28 37.61
C GLN A 439 21.28 -37.61 38.47
N GLU A 440 21.55 -38.90 38.61
CA GLU A 440 22.75 -39.42 39.24
C GLU A 440 23.54 -40.34 38.29
N LEU A 441 24.78 -40.53 38.56
CA LEU A 441 25.62 -41.46 37.84
C LEU A 441 25.31 -42.89 38.30
N ILE A 442 24.73 -43.70 37.43
CA ILE A 442 24.24 -45.06 37.73
C ILE A 442 25.17 -46.08 37.14
N GLU A 443 25.61 -47.05 37.94
CA GLU A 443 26.24 -48.27 37.43
C GLU A 443 25.17 -49.26 36.99
N VAL A 444 25.11 -49.52 35.68
CA VAL A 444 24.06 -50.37 35.03
C VAL A 444 24.09 -51.78 35.62
N GLN A 445 25.29 -52.38 35.78
CA GLN A 445 25.45 -53.74 36.32
C GLN A 445 24.93 -53.87 37.74
N GLU A 446 25.10 -52.86 38.60
CA GLU A 446 24.53 -52.89 39.94
C GLU A 446 22.99 -52.85 39.94
N ALA A 447 22.39 -52.07 39.03
CA ALA A 447 20.95 -52.11 38.81
C ALA A 447 20.45 -53.49 38.39
N VAL A 448 21.16 -54.15 37.47
CA VAL A 448 20.87 -55.55 37.06
C VAL A 448 21.04 -56.53 38.22
N ARG A 449 22.17 -56.50 38.92
CA ARG A 449 22.42 -57.35 40.09
C ARG A 449 21.37 -57.18 41.18
N SER A 450 20.97 -55.93 41.44
CA SER A 450 19.90 -55.60 42.38
C SER A 450 18.54 -56.17 41.96
N SER A 451 18.21 -56.09 40.68
CA SER A 451 16.97 -56.66 40.12
C SER A 451 16.98 -58.20 40.11
N PHE A 452 18.12 -58.83 39.86
CA PHE A 452 18.24 -60.27 40.02
C PHE A 452 17.93 -60.76 41.45
N ARG A 453 18.39 -60.03 42.48
CA ARG A 453 18.06 -60.37 43.87
C ARG A 453 16.57 -60.38 44.14
N LEU A 454 15.79 -59.52 43.45
CA LEU A 454 14.32 -59.44 43.63
C LEU A 454 13.59 -60.61 42.96
N VAL A 455 14.07 -61.10 41.81
CA VAL A 455 13.39 -62.20 41.07
C VAL A 455 13.96 -63.59 41.44
N LYS A 456 15.09 -63.65 42.17
CA LYS A 456 15.81 -64.88 42.51
C LYS A 456 14.96 -65.95 43.17
N HIS A 457 14.18 -65.59 44.18
CA HIS A 457 13.31 -66.55 44.89
C HIS A 457 12.33 -67.25 43.90
N LYS A 458 11.73 -66.49 43.02
CA LYS A 458 10.76 -66.98 42.04
C LYS A 458 11.39 -67.84 40.93
N ALA A 459 12.65 -67.49 40.58
CA ALA A 459 13.45 -68.28 39.65
C ALA A 459 13.93 -69.61 40.28
N ASP A 460 14.38 -69.58 41.54
CA ASP A 460 14.81 -70.74 42.30
C ASP A 460 13.65 -71.74 42.51
N GLU A 461 12.40 -71.27 42.76
CA GLU A 461 11.20 -72.11 42.83
C GLU A 461 10.92 -72.91 41.53
N LYS A 462 11.33 -72.35 40.40
CA LYS A 462 11.17 -72.98 39.07
C LYS A 462 12.45 -73.68 38.60
N ASN A 463 13.50 -73.77 39.40
CA ASN A 463 14.83 -74.27 39.02
C ASN A 463 15.44 -73.56 37.82
N MET A 464 15.17 -72.26 37.65
CA MET A 464 15.62 -71.51 36.48
C MET A 464 17.05 -71.05 36.64
N ASN A 465 17.76 -70.98 35.51
CA ASN A 465 19.12 -70.47 35.43
C ASN A 465 19.12 -68.97 35.08
N LEU A 466 19.52 -68.10 36.04
CA LEU A 466 19.70 -66.67 35.81
C LEU A 466 21.18 -66.37 35.53
N LEU A 467 21.49 -65.86 34.35
CA LEU A 467 22.85 -65.55 33.94
C LEU A 467 23.00 -64.06 33.65
N LEU A 468 24.05 -63.44 34.26
CA LEU A 468 24.49 -62.10 33.88
C LEU A 468 25.83 -62.25 33.12
N ASN A 469 25.83 -61.80 31.88
CA ASN A 469 27.07 -61.67 31.14
C ASN A 469 27.68 -60.30 31.49
N ASP A 470 28.67 -60.35 32.40
CA ASP A 470 29.20 -59.16 33.04
C ASP A 470 30.37 -58.61 32.17
N ALA A 471 30.21 -57.41 31.66
CA ALA A 471 31.27 -56.64 31.04
C ALA A 471 31.85 -55.63 32.04
N ASP A 472 32.79 -54.80 31.64
CA ASP A 472 33.31 -53.70 32.43
C ASP A 472 32.16 -52.80 32.93
N PRO A 473 32.26 -52.16 34.12
CA PRO A 473 31.21 -51.33 34.67
C PRO A 473 30.80 -50.18 33.71
N ILE A 474 29.49 -50.12 33.37
CA ILE A 474 28.93 -49.13 32.48
C ILE A 474 28.15 -48.10 33.32
N TYR A 475 28.46 -46.83 33.11
CA TYR A 475 27.82 -45.71 33.82
C TYR A 475 26.98 -44.90 32.88
N LEU A 476 25.73 -44.59 33.29
CA LEU A 476 24.85 -43.67 32.60
C LEU A 476 24.29 -42.62 33.57
N LEU A 477 23.85 -41.48 33.01
CA LEU A 477 23.23 -40.43 33.84
C LEU A 477 21.72 -40.65 33.84
N GLY A 478 21.11 -40.74 35.04
CA GLY A 478 19.67 -40.94 35.16
C GLY A 478 19.21 -41.25 36.54
N ASP A 479 17.98 -41.78 36.67
CA ASP A 479 17.35 -42.16 37.93
C ASP A 479 17.52 -43.66 38.17
N SER A 480 18.30 -44.04 39.18
CA SER A 480 18.63 -45.40 39.56
C SER A 480 17.39 -46.25 39.88
N GLY A 481 16.41 -45.67 40.56
CA GLY A 481 15.13 -46.32 40.86
C GLY A 481 14.35 -46.69 39.60
N ARG A 482 14.32 -45.79 38.62
CA ARG A 482 13.63 -46.01 37.33
C ARG A 482 14.36 -47.06 36.47
N LEU A 483 15.67 -47.00 36.39
CA LEU A 483 16.44 -48.02 35.69
C LEU A 483 16.22 -49.43 36.28
N LYS A 484 16.29 -49.51 37.61
CA LYS A 484 16.00 -50.77 38.35
C LYS A 484 14.59 -51.28 38.08
N GLN A 485 13.58 -50.38 37.99
CA GLN A 485 12.21 -50.73 37.68
C GLN A 485 12.06 -51.29 36.26
N ILE A 486 12.68 -50.66 35.25
CA ILE A 486 12.73 -51.18 33.89
C ILE A 486 13.23 -52.63 33.88
N ILE A 487 14.38 -52.85 34.47
CA ILE A 487 15.04 -54.16 34.52
C ILE A 487 14.18 -55.17 35.29
N THR A 488 13.66 -54.79 36.44
CA THR A 488 12.82 -55.67 37.28
C THR A 488 11.55 -56.11 36.56
N ASN A 489 10.87 -55.18 35.89
CA ASN A 489 9.65 -55.49 35.12
C ASN A 489 9.92 -56.51 34.00
N LEU A 490 11.01 -56.32 33.24
CA LEU A 490 11.39 -57.24 32.18
C LEU A 490 11.83 -58.61 32.72
N LEU A 491 12.66 -58.66 33.79
CA LEU A 491 13.05 -59.89 34.46
C LEU A 491 11.86 -60.63 35.06
N THR A 492 10.92 -59.94 35.68
CA THR A 492 9.71 -60.53 36.22
C THR A 492 8.87 -61.19 35.12
N ASN A 493 8.76 -60.55 33.97
CA ASN A 493 8.11 -61.13 32.77
C ASN A 493 8.86 -62.34 32.30
N ALA A 494 10.17 -62.29 32.09
CA ALA A 494 10.99 -63.38 31.65
C ALA A 494 10.81 -64.62 32.58
N VAL A 495 10.95 -64.43 33.90
CA VAL A 495 10.76 -65.54 34.88
C VAL A 495 9.33 -66.05 34.90
N SER A 496 8.33 -65.20 34.69
CA SER A 496 6.91 -65.60 34.72
C SER A 496 6.49 -66.43 33.50
N TYR A 497 7.01 -66.10 32.32
CA TYR A 497 6.63 -66.74 31.06
C TYR A 497 7.59 -67.86 30.62
N THR A 498 8.65 -68.10 31.37
CA THR A 498 9.54 -69.21 31.18
C THR A 498 9.08 -70.39 32.04
N GLU A 499 9.17 -71.61 31.49
CA GLU A 499 8.84 -72.86 32.20
C GLU A 499 9.92 -73.25 33.21
N ALA A 500 9.66 -74.27 34.03
CA ALA A 500 10.67 -74.81 34.92
C ALA A 500 11.91 -75.30 34.15
N ASP A 501 13.07 -75.23 34.82
CA ASP A 501 14.38 -75.54 34.23
C ASP A 501 14.79 -74.63 33.08
N GLY A 502 14.08 -73.51 32.88
CA GLY A 502 14.37 -72.51 31.83
C GLY A 502 15.59 -71.65 32.14
N LYS A 503 15.90 -70.74 31.19
CA LYS A 503 17.08 -69.88 31.27
C LYS A 503 16.69 -68.43 30.97
N VAL A 504 17.19 -67.50 31.77
CA VAL A 504 17.10 -66.05 31.54
C VAL A 504 18.50 -65.47 31.56
N GLU A 505 18.89 -64.78 30.49
CA GLU A 505 20.20 -64.18 30.31
C GLU A 505 20.08 -62.66 30.16
N VAL A 506 20.97 -61.94 30.85
CA VAL A 506 21.11 -60.49 30.70
C VAL A 506 22.50 -60.20 30.15
N PHE A 507 22.54 -59.49 29.05
CA PHE A 507 23.74 -58.95 28.43
C PHE A 507 23.74 -57.44 28.57
N VAL A 508 24.89 -56.89 29.00
CA VAL A 508 25.09 -55.46 29.09
C VAL A 508 26.29 -55.10 28.24
N GLU A 509 26.09 -54.27 27.26
CA GLU A 509 27.12 -53.85 26.33
C GLU A 509 27.17 -52.32 26.26
N GLN A 510 28.33 -51.76 25.99
CA GLN A 510 28.51 -50.31 25.80
C GLN A 510 29.09 -50.04 24.43
N SER A 511 28.52 -49.03 23.74
CA SER A 511 29.12 -48.37 22.58
C SER A 511 29.70 -47.00 22.99
N GLU A 512 30.23 -46.26 22.03
CA GLU A 512 30.78 -44.92 22.33
C GLU A 512 29.73 -43.94 22.91
N THR A 513 28.45 -44.10 22.58
CA THR A 513 27.36 -43.15 22.93
C THR A 513 26.21 -43.77 23.70
N GLU A 514 26.12 -45.12 23.76
CA GLU A 514 24.92 -45.80 24.25
C GLU A 514 25.29 -47.03 25.10
N ALA A 515 24.44 -47.30 26.10
CA ALA A 515 24.43 -48.56 26.84
C ALA A 515 23.28 -49.43 26.29
N THR A 516 23.58 -50.69 25.97
CA THR A 516 22.60 -51.67 25.53
C THR A 516 22.41 -52.75 26.57
N ILE A 517 21.15 -52.94 27.02
CA ILE A 517 20.76 -53.99 27.96
C ILE A 517 19.84 -54.95 27.23
N LYS A 518 20.26 -56.21 27.06
CA LYS A 518 19.47 -57.27 26.42
C LYS A 518 19.04 -58.25 27.51
N ILE A 519 17.74 -58.54 27.58
CA ILE A 519 17.16 -59.54 28.48
C ILE A 519 16.50 -60.61 27.64
N SER A 520 17.07 -61.81 27.66
CA SER A 520 16.64 -62.93 26.82
C SER A 520 16.14 -64.09 27.66
N ASP A 521 15.02 -64.63 27.32
CA ASP A 521 14.43 -65.85 27.90
C ASP A 521 14.19 -66.93 26.84
N ASN A 522 14.19 -68.17 27.25
CA ASN A 522 13.81 -69.32 26.42
C ASN A 522 12.36 -69.81 26.71
N GLY A 523 11.48 -68.88 27.07
CA GLY A 523 10.09 -69.15 27.42
C GLY A 523 9.20 -69.42 26.19
N MET A 524 7.89 -69.21 26.42
CA MET A 524 6.85 -69.53 25.42
C MET A 524 6.91 -68.67 24.17
N GLY A 525 7.59 -67.48 24.21
CA GLY A 525 7.63 -66.53 23.12
C GLY A 525 6.30 -65.81 22.86
N ILE A 526 6.32 -64.88 21.92
CA ILE A 526 5.22 -64.01 21.53
C ILE A 526 4.94 -64.20 20.03
N PRO A 527 3.68 -64.36 19.61
CA PRO A 527 3.35 -64.39 18.18
C PRO A 527 3.70 -63.06 17.48
N GLU A 528 4.21 -63.10 16.25
CA GLU A 528 4.63 -61.94 15.49
C GLU A 528 3.52 -60.87 15.33
N ALA A 529 2.27 -61.28 15.14
CA ALA A 529 1.12 -60.40 15.01
C ALA A 529 0.79 -59.59 16.29
N GLU A 530 1.36 -59.98 17.43
CA GLU A 530 1.11 -59.34 18.73
C GLU A 530 2.25 -58.43 19.20
N LEU A 531 3.41 -58.46 18.54
CA LEU A 531 4.63 -57.76 18.97
C LEU A 531 4.43 -56.24 19.07
N ASP A 532 3.69 -55.65 18.16
CA ASP A 532 3.40 -54.21 18.18
C ASP A 532 2.50 -53.80 19.33
N ARG A 533 1.67 -54.73 19.83
CA ARG A 533 0.61 -54.49 20.82
C ARG A 533 1.02 -54.76 22.25
N ILE A 534 2.12 -55.48 22.50
CA ILE A 534 2.54 -55.84 23.86
C ILE A 534 2.84 -54.64 24.76
N PHE A 535 3.12 -53.47 24.16
CA PHE A 535 3.36 -52.23 24.87
C PHE A 535 2.08 -51.38 25.10
N GLU A 536 0.91 -51.88 24.57
CA GLU A 536 -0.38 -51.24 24.87
C GLU A 536 -0.76 -51.48 26.33
N ARG A 537 -1.47 -50.51 26.94
CA ARG A 537 -1.92 -50.59 28.35
C ARG A 537 -2.97 -51.70 28.50
N PHE A 538 -2.81 -52.54 29.53
CA PHE A 538 -3.68 -53.67 29.83
C PHE A 538 -3.69 -54.78 28.76
N TYR A 539 -2.78 -54.71 27.78
CA TYR A 539 -2.70 -55.69 26.76
C TYR A 539 -2.05 -56.97 27.27
N ARG A 540 -2.59 -58.12 26.85
CA ARG A 540 -2.14 -59.47 27.22
C ARG A 540 -2.45 -60.41 26.08
N VAL A 541 -1.43 -61.18 25.63
CA VAL A 541 -1.52 -62.13 24.51
C VAL A 541 -2.55 -63.27 24.83
N ASP A 542 -2.59 -63.77 26.07
CA ASP A 542 -3.55 -64.78 26.50
C ASP A 542 -4.17 -64.38 27.85
N LYS A 543 -5.46 -63.92 27.83
CA LYS A 543 -6.21 -63.48 29.00
C LYS A 543 -6.56 -64.60 29.97
N ALA A 544 -6.67 -65.87 29.48
CA ALA A 544 -7.08 -67.01 30.32
C ALA A 544 -5.90 -67.59 31.13
N ARG A 545 -4.77 -67.80 30.48
CA ARG A 545 -3.59 -68.41 31.10
C ARG A 545 -2.83 -67.45 32.01
N SER A 546 -2.87 -66.17 31.65
CA SER A 546 -2.17 -65.11 32.37
C SER A 546 -2.87 -64.59 33.63
N ARG A 547 -4.14 -65.03 33.94
CA ARG A 547 -4.75 -64.77 35.25
C ARG A 547 -4.00 -65.46 36.38
N ASN A 548 -3.45 -66.65 36.13
CA ASN A 548 -2.68 -67.41 37.13
C ASN A 548 -1.24 -66.88 37.33
N SER A 549 -0.72 -66.07 36.40
CA SER A 549 0.64 -65.48 36.52
C SER A 549 0.67 -64.09 37.20
N GLY A 550 -0.50 -63.53 37.60
CA GLY A 550 -0.58 -62.30 38.41
C GLY A 550 -0.22 -61.00 37.68
N GLY A 551 -0.06 -60.98 36.37
CA GLY A 551 0.33 -59.78 35.64
C GLY A 551 -0.82 -58.77 35.49
N THR A 552 -0.53 -57.47 35.58
CA THR A 552 -1.46 -56.36 35.45
C THR A 552 -1.70 -55.93 34.00
N GLY A 553 -0.79 -56.26 33.08
CA GLY A 553 -0.77 -55.78 31.69
C GLY A 553 -0.30 -54.33 31.57
N LEU A 554 0.20 -53.72 32.65
CA LEU A 554 0.76 -52.37 32.67
C LEU A 554 2.29 -52.37 32.65
N GLY A 555 2.96 -53.43 33.10
CA GLY A 555 4.40 -53.46 33.27
C GLY A 555 5.22 -53.10 32.01
N LEU A 556 4.85 -53.64 30.81
CA LEU A 556 5.56 -53.31 29.56
C LEU A 556 5.26 -51.91 29.07
N SER A 557 4.05 -51.35 29.29
CA SER A 557 3.74 -49.97 28.96
C SER A 557 4.50 -49.00 29.88
N ILE A 558 4.70 -49.34 31.16
CA ILE A 558 5.54 -48.59 32.09
C ILE A 558 7.01 -48.64 31.66
N VAL A 559 7.52 -49.81 31.26
CA VAL A 559 8.89 -49.96 30.72
C VAL A 559 9.11 -49.06 29.52
N LYS A 560 8.23 -49.10 28.51
CA LYS A 560 8.34 -48.28 27.33
C LYS A 560 8.37 -46.80 27.69
N TYR A 561 7.47 -46.32 28.55
CA TYR A 561 7.42 -44.95 29.00
C TYR A 561 8.70 -44.50 29.74
N LEU A 562 9.23 -45.36 30.63
CA LEU A 562 10.44 -45.08 31.35
C LEU A 562 11.66 -45.04 30.41
N VAL A 563 11.76 -45.94 29.44
CA VAL A 563 12.83 -45.94 28.44
C VAL A 563 12.79 -44.69 27.58
N GLU A 564 11.59 -44.25 27.15
CA GLU A 564 11.39 -42.98 26.43
C GLU A 564 11.81 -41.77 27.28
N ASN A 565 11.56 -41.77 28.58
CA ASN A 565 12.02 -40.70 29.50
C ASN A 565 13.54 -40.64 29.68
N PHE A 566 14.24 -41.78 29.49
CA PHE A 566 15.69 -41.81 29.40
C PHE A 566 16.21 -41.41 28.01
N ASN A 567 15.33 -40.95 27.08
CA ASN A 567 15.63 -40.73 25.65
C ASN A 567 16.19 -41.98 24.96
N GLY A 568 15.83 -43.14 25.47
CA GLY A 568 16.23 -44.44 24.94
C GLY A 568 15.17 -45.05 24.02
N THR A 569 15.50 -46.24 23.52
CA THR A 569 14.59 -47.07 22.70
C THR A 569 14.50 -48.48 23.24
N ILE A 570 13.34 -49.11 23.07
CA ILE A 570 13.10 -50.53 23.41
C ILE A 570 12.68 -51.29 22.17
N GLN A 571 13.31 -52.46 21.94
CA GLN A 571 13.00 -53.37 20.84
C GLN A 571 12.70 -54.75 21.41
N VAL A 572 11.89 -55.52 20.67
CA VAL A 572 11.54 -56.87 21.04
C VAL A 572 11.72 -57.82 19.84
N GLU A 573 12.38 -58.90 20.08
CA GLU A 573 12.50 -60.04 19.14
C GLU A 573 11.95 -61.26 19.83
N SER A 574 10.96 -61.93 19.22
CA SER A 574 10.36 -63.12 19.81
C SER A 574 9.84 -64.08 18.75
N LYS A 575 9.89 -65.33 19.07
CA LYS A 575 9.29 -66.40 18.25
C LYS A 575 8.59 -67.40 19.17
N LEU A 576 7.36 -67.73 18.81
CA LEU A 576 6.52 -68.63 19.61
C LEU A 576 7.24 -69.98 19.81
N GLY A 577 7.40 -70.42 21.06
CA GLY A 577 8.09 -71.63 21.48
C GLY A 577 9.62 -71.56 21.53
N LEU A 578 10.22 -70.41 21.21
CA LEU A 578 11.67 -70.23 21.24
C LEU A 578 12.18 -69.21 22.28
N GLY A 579 11.24 -68.36 22.79
CA GLY A 579 11.53 -67.35 23.80
C GLY A 579 11.47 -65.93 23.26
N THR A 580 11.82 -64.96 24.13
CA THR A 580 11.76 -63.54 23.87
C THR A 580 13.07 -62.83 24.27
N THR A 581 13.49 -61.85 23.48
CA THR A 581 14.59 -60.96 23.79
C THR A 581 14.10 -59.49 23.75
N PHE A 582 14.20 -58.81 24.87
CA PHE A 582 14.01 -57.36 24.94
C PHE A 582 15.36 -56.66 24.90
N THR A 583 15.53 -55.71 24.02
CA THR A 583 16.73 -54.90 23.88
C THR A 583 16.40 -53.47 24.23
N ILE A 584 17.05 -52.93 25.25
CA ILE A 584 16.94 -51.54 25.69
C ILE A 584 18.22 -50.83 25.30
N ILE A 585 18.09 -49.68 24.66
CA ILE A 585 19.22 -48.83 24.25
C ILE A 585 19.05 -47.48 24.94
N LEU A 586 20.00 -47.11 25.80
CA LEU A 586 19.97 -45.87 26.59
C LEU A 586 21.19 -45.02 26.25
N PRO A 587 21.04 -43.67 26.05
CA PRO A 587 22.18 -42.80 25.86
C PRO A 587 23.02 -42.69 27.13
N LEU A 588 24.34 -42.61 26.98
CA LEU A 588 25.28 -42.47 28.08
C LEU A 588 25.34 -41.05 28.66
N LYS A 589 24.83 -40.05 27.90
CA LYS A 589 24.82 -38.61 28.30
C LYS A 589 23.43 -38.03 28.23
#